data_3eb9b7265562665ebffa501686b58519
#
_entry.id   3eb9b7265562665ebffa501686b58519
#
_cell.length_a   1.000
_cell.length_b   1.000
_cell.length_c   1.000
_cell.angle_alpha   90.00
_cell.angle_beta   90.00
_cell.angle_gamma   90.00
#
_symmetry.space_group_name_H-M   'P 1'
#
loop_
_entity.id
_entity.type
_entity.pdbx_description
1 polymer ?
#
loop_
_entity_poly.entity_id
_entity_poly.type
_entity_poly.pdbx_seq_one_letter_code
_entity_poly.pdbx_strand_id
1 'polypeptide(L)'
;ELNKKLKLHTNLKNSIDSISSDLELVSYTLESIIADADNIEDDNLINEMIELHKKASKELDKLSFRQLFKGENDYADAYIDIQSGSGGTEAQDWVAMIMRMYLKWTEKHSFDTEITESSEGDVAGFKNVTIKVNGDHAYGWLRTETGVHRLVRKSPFDSGNRRHTSFASVFIYPQVDDSFEIDINPSDLR
;
A
#
# COMPACT_ATOMS: atom_id res chain seq x y z
N GLU A 1 14.03 -13.94 9.37
CA GLU A 1 14.56 -13.06 8.31
C GLU A 1 14.90 -13.85 7.03
N LEU A 2 15.78 -14.88 7.11
CA LEU A 2 16.21 -15.67 5.94
C LEU A 2 15.01 -16.30 5.17
N ASN A 3 14.05 -16.88 5.89
CA ASN A 3 12.85 -17.47 5.28
C ASN A 3 11.97 -16.44 4.60
N LYS A 4 11.86 -15.22 5.15
CA LYS A 4 11.10 -14.10 4.52
C LYS A 4 11.77 -13.66 3.22
N LYS A 5 13.11 -13.51 3.24
CA LYS A 5 13.91 -13.19 2.03
C LYS A 5 13.82 -14.29 0.97
N LEU A 6 13.93 -15.57 1.37
CA LEU A 6 13.79 -16.70 0.45
C LEU A 6 12.41 -16.72 -0.22
N LYS A 7 11.35 -16.55 0.55
CA LYS A 7 9.98 -16.48 0.04
C LYS A 7 9.80 -15.33 -0.95
N LEU A 8 10.38 -14.14 -0.64
CA LEU A 8 10.34 -12.99 -1.53
C LEU A 8 10.99 -13.28 -2.87
N HIS A 9 12.22 -13.84 -2.86
CA HIS A 9 12.93 -14.19 -4.09
C HIS A 9 12.23 -15.29 -4.89
N THR A 10 11.64 -16.27 -4.22
CA THR A 10 10.87 -17.32 -4.88
C THR A 10 9.63 -16.75 -5.57
N ASN A 11 8.90 -15.87 -4.88
CA ASN A 11 7.73 -15.20 -5.46
C ASN A 11 8.11 -14.33 -6.66
N LEU A 12 9.20 -13.58 -6.56
CA LEU A 12 9.71 -12.75 -7.66
C LEU A 12 10.08 -13.61 -8.88
N LYS A 13 10.82 -14.72 -8.66
CA LYS A 13 11.16 -15.65 -9.71
C LYS A 13 9.90 -16.21 -10.39
N ASN A 14 8.94 -16.72 -9.61
CA ASN A 14 7.70 -17.28 -10.13
C ASN A 14 6.90 -16.26 -10.96
N SER A 15 6.87 -14.98 -10.53
CA SER A 15 6.21 -13.92 -11.29
C SER A 15 6.90 -13.65 -12.62
N ILE A 16 8.24 -13.61 -12.64
CA ILE A 16 9.02 -13.42 -13.88
C ILE A 16 8.80 -14.60 -14.83
N ASP A 17 8.88 -15.83 -14.33
CA ASP A 17 8.68 -17.05 -15.12
C ASP A 17 7.27 -17.08 -15.73
N SER A 18 6.24 -16.69 -14.96
CA SER A 18 4.85 -16.59 -15.43
C SER A 18 4.70 -15.54 -16.55
N ILE A 19 5.26 -14.34 -16.37
CA ILE A 19 5.20 -13.27 -17.39
C ILE A 19 5.92 -13.72 -18.67
N SER A 20 7.08 -14.36 -18.54
CA SER A 20 7.85 -14.88 -19.67
C SER A 20 7.05 -15.89 -20.46
N SER A 21 6.44 -16.86 -19.76
CA SER A 21 5.59 -17.89 -20.38
C SER A 21 4.35 -17.31 -21.06
N ASP A 22 3.67 -16.35 -20.42
CA ASP A 22 2.51 -15.66 -21.00
C ASP A 22 2.90 -14.90 -22.29
N LEU A 23 4.06 -14.22 -22.31
CA LEU A 23 4.56 -13.51 -23.49
C LEU A 23 5.05 -14.45 -24.61
N GLU A 24 5.70 -15.55 -24.27
CA GLU A 24 6.11 -16.57 -25.24
C GLU A 24 4.88 -17.18 -25.94
N LEU A 25 3.83 -17.48 -25.18
CA LEU A 25 2.58 -17.97 -25.74
C LEU A 25 1.93 -16.96 -26.70
N VAL A 26 1.87 -15.69 -26.30
CA VAL A 26 1.35 -14.60 -27.16
C VAL A 26 2.17 -14.49 -28.43
N SER A 27 3.51 -14.50 -28.34
CA SER A 27 4.41 -14.39 -29.49
C SER A 27 4.23 -15.55 -30.46
N TYR A 28 4.24 -16.77 -29.94
CA TYR A 28 4.05 -17.99 -30.73
C TYR A 28 2.70 -18.01 -31.46
N THR A 29 1.64 -17.61 -30.76
CA THR A 29 0.28 -17.57 -31.33
C THR A 29 0.18 -16.51 -32.44
N LEU A 30 0.77 -15.32 -32.21
CA LEU A 30 0.81 -14.25 -33.21
C LEU A 30 1.60 -14.66 -34.46
N GLU A 31 2.74 -15.32 -34.28
CA GLU A 31 3.54 -15.84 -35.41
C GLU A 31 2.76 -16.88 -36.21
N SER A 32 2.01 -17.77 -35.54
CA SER A 32 1.15 -18.75 -36.18
C SER A 32 0.01 -18.10 -36.97
N ILE A 33 -0.64 -17.07 -36.42
CA ILE A 33 -1.70 -16.30 -37.09
C ILE A 33 -1.15 -15.58 -38.32
N ILE A 34 0.03 -14.98 -38.23
CA ILE A 34 0.67 -14.29 -39.36
C ILE A 34 1.07 -15.28 -40.48
N ALA A 35 1.51 -16.49 -40.10
CA ALA A 35 1.89 -17.53 -41.07
C ALA A 35 0.68 -18.09 -41.85
N ASP A 36 -0.52 -18.11 -41.21
CA ASP A 36 -1.78 -18.66 -41.76
C ASP A 36 -2.77 -17.52 -42.14
N ALA A 37 -2.25 -16.49 -42.83
CA ALA A 37 -2.97 -15.23 -43.11
C ALA A 37 -4.32 -15.39 -43.82
N ASP A 38 -4.58 -16.55 -44.45
CA ASP A 38 -5.83 -16.84 -45.17
C ASP A 38 -7.00 -17.34 -44.28
N ASN A 39 -6.76 -17.55 -42.94
CA ASN A 39 -7.72 -18.20 -42.05
C ASN A 39 -7.94 -17.42 -40.73
N ILE A 40 -7.75 -16.10 -40.71
CA ILE A 40 -7.96 -15.27 -39.52
C ILE A 40 -9.46 -14.98 -39.35
N GLU A 41 -10.23 -15.94 -38.85
CA GLU A 41 -11.64 -15.74 -38.44
C GLU A 41 -11.90 -16.04 -36.95
N ASP A 42 -10.85 -16.26 -36.14
CA ASP A 42 -11.06 -16.53 -34.70
C ASP A 42 -10.82 -15.28 -33.85
N ASP A 43 -11.82 -14.37 -33.85
CA ASP A 43 -11.84 -13.20 -32.97
C ASP A 43 -11.69 -13.57 -31.49
N ASN A 44 -12.07 -14.78 -31.09
CA ASN A 44 -11.95 -15.25 -29.70
C ASN A 44 -10.49 -15.47 -29.34
N LEU A 45 -9.70 -16.09 -30.21
CA LEU A 45 -8.29 -16.33 -29.99
C LEU A 45 -7.50 -15.00 -29.87
N ILE A 46 -7.82 -14.05 -30.75
CA ILE A 46 -7.21 -12.70 -30.71
C ILE A 46 -7.56 -11.99 -29.39
N ASN A 47 -8.82 -12.05 -28.97
CA ASN A 47 -9.24 -11.45 -27.70
C ASN A 47 -8.57 -12.10 -26.50
N GLU A 48 -8.40 -13.41 -26.50
CA GLU A 48 -7.67 -14.14 -25.45
C GLU A 48 -6.22 -13.69 -25.37
N MET A 49 -5.52 -13.54 -26.50
CA MET A 49 -4.14 -13.06 -26.52
C MET A 49 -4.04 -11.60 -26.05
N ILE A 50 -5.01 -10.75 -26.39
CA ILE A 50 -5.06 -9.38 -25.90
C ILE A 50 -5.20 -9.35 -24.36
N GLU A 51 -6.07 -10.16 -23.80
CA GLU A 51 -6.26 -10.23 -22.34
C GLU A 51 -5.02 -10.82 -21.64
N LEU A 52 -4.37 -11.82 -22.23
CA LEU A 52 -3.12 -12.39 -21.71
C LEU A 52 -1.99 -11.35 -21.71
N HIS A 53 -1.84 -10.61 -22.81
CA HIS A 53 -0.87 -9.51 -22.90
C HIS A 53 -1.15 -8.40 -21.87
N LYS A 54 -2.41 -7.99 -21.70
CA LYS A 54 -2.80 -7.01 -20.68
C LYS A 54 -2.47 -7.48 -19.26
N LYS A 55 -2.70 -8.77 -18.99
CA LYS A 55 -2.35 -9.38 -17.70
C LYS A 55 -0.85 -9.34 -17.47
N ALA A 56 -0.05 -9.79 -18.44
CA ALA A 56 1.41 -9.79 -18.36
C ALA A 56 1.97 -8.37 -18.18
N SER A 57 1.46 -7.39 -18.94
CA SER A 57 1.84 -5.97 -18.81
C SER A 57 1.55 -5.43 -17.41
N LYS A 58 0.37 -5.71 -16.86
CA LYS A 58 -0.02 -5.27 -15.51
C LYS A 58 0.86 -5.90 -14.41
N GLU A 59 1.25 -7.17 -14.57
CA GLU A 59 2.17 -7.82 -13.63
C GLU A 59 3.58 -7.26 -13.75
N LEU A 60 4.05 -6.95 -14.97
CA LEU A 60 5.33 -6.30 -15.21
C LEU A 60 5.38 -4.91 -14.58
N ASP A 61 4.31 -4.12 -14.69
CA ASP A 61 4.20 -2.80 -14.05
C ASP A 61 4.33 -2.91 -12.52
N LYS A 62 3.71 -3.91 -11.91
CA LYS A 62 3.84 -4.17 -10.47
C LYS A 62 5.27 -4.53 -10.08
N LEU A 63 5.95 -5.37 -10.87
CA LEU A 63 7.34 -5.73 -10.61
C LEU A 63 8.28 -4.53 -10.76
N SER A 64 8.07 -3.73 -11.80
CA SER A 64 8.84 -2.50 -12.05
C SER A 64 8.66 -1.50 -10.90
N PHE A 65 7.44 -1.37 -10.38
CA PHE A 65 7.16 -0.51 -9.24
C PHE A 65 7.88 -1.01 -7.97
N ARG A 66 7.96 -2.33 -7.74
CA ARG A 66 8.72 -2.90 -6.60
C ARG A 66 10.20 -2.56 -6.64
N GLN A 67 10.80 -2.39 -7.82
CA GLN A 67 12.20 -1.98 -7.94
C GLN A 67 12.48 -0.55 -7.44
N LEU A 68 11.46 0.26 -7.22
CA LEU A 68 11.60 1.59 -6.64
C LEU A 68 11.87 1.55 -5.13
N PHE A 69 11.53 0.45 -4.46
CA PHE A 69 11.78 0.24 -3.04
C PHE A 69 13.24 -0.14 -2.79
N LYS A 70 14.10 0.87 -2.60
CA LYS A 70 15.55 0.71 -2.39
C LYS A 70 15.98 1.08 -0.97
N GLY A 71 15.07 1.52 -0.13
CA GLY A 71 15.34 1.86 1.26
C GLY A 71 15.60 0.60 2.09
N GLU A 72 16.49 0.70 3.07
CA GLU A 72 16.89 -0.40 3.95
C GLU A 72 15.70 -1.08 4.64
N ASN A 73 14.67 -0.29 4.98
CA ASN A 73 13.47 -0.76 5.68
C ASN A 73 12.23 -0.89 4.75
N ASP A 74 12.37 -0.61 3.44
CA ASP A 74 11.22 -0.61 2.53
C ASP A 74 10.49 -1.96 2.46
N TYR A 75 11.18 -3.06 2.77
CA TYR A 75 10.62 -4.42 2.81
C TYR A 75 9.85 -4.75 4.11
N ALA A 76 9.94 -3.88 5.11
CA ALA A 76 9.36 -4.13 6.42
C ALA A 76 7.84 -3.97 6.45
N ASP A 77 7.23 -4.58 7.45
CA ASP A 77 5.87 -4.26 7.86
C ASP A 77 5.82 -2.81 8.39
N ALA A 78 4.66 -2.18 8.41
CA ALA A 78 4.53 -0.78 8.78
C ALA A 78 3.56 -0.56 9.94
N TYR A 79 3.80 0.51 10.67
CA TYR A 79 2.80 1.11 11.56
C TYR A 79 2.36 2.45 10.98
N ILE A 80 1.06 2.70 11.05
CA ILE A 80 0.41 3.96 10.70
C ILE A 80 -0.11 4.56 11.99
N ASP A 81 0.46 5.66 12.44
CA ASP A 81 -0.02 6.44 13.57
C ASP A 81 -0.75 7.69 13.05
N ILE A 82 -2.02 7.84 13.41
CA ILE A 82 -2.88 8.93 12.97
C ILE A 82 -3.33 9.71 14.19
N GLN A 83 -3.00 10.98 14.25
CA GLN A 83 -3.33 11.86 15.38
C GLN A 83 -4.18 13.05 14.91
N SER A 84 -5.22 13.37 15.69
CA SER A 84 -6.05 14.55 15.42
C SER A 84 -5.27 15.84 15.70
N GLY A 85 -5.41 16.81 14.79
CA GLY A 85 -4.95 18.18 15.05
C GLY A 85 -5.83 18.91 16.05
N SER A 86 -5.55 20.20 16.26
CA SER A 86 -6.21 21.05 17.24
C SER A 86 -7.68 21.41 16.97
N GLY A 87 -8.31 20.80 15.95
CA GLY A 87 -9.65 21.14 15.47
C GLY A 87 -10.83 20.52 16.23
N GLY A 88 -10.62 19.91 17.41
CA GLY A 88 -11.70 19.30 18.21
C GLY A 88 -12.42 18.16 17.46
N THR A 89 -13.75 18.06 17.62
CA THR A 89 -14.59 16.99 17.05
C THR A 89 -14.42 16.82 15.54
N GLU A 90 -14.27 17.91 14.79
CA GLU A 90 -14.08 17.85 13.34
C GLU A 90 -12.76 17.18 12.95
N ALA A 91 -11.67 17.46 13.69
CA ALA A 91 -10.37 16.82 13.45
C ALA A 91 -10.38 15.35 13.89
N GLN A 92 -11.09 15.00 14.95
CA GLN A 92 -11.26 13.63 15.42
C GLN A 92 -12.08 12.79 14.41
N ASP A 93 -13.11 13.37 13.81
CA ASP A 93 -13.86 12.72 12.72
C ASP A 93 -13.00 12.54 11.46
N TRP A 94 -12.13 13.52 11.17
CA TRP A 94 -11.16 13.40 10.06
C TRP A 94 -10.20 12.22 10.26
N VAL A 95 -9.72 11.96 11.48
CA VAL A 95 -8.92 10.76 11.79
C VAL A 95 -9.68 9.49 11.45
N ALA A 96 -10.97 9.38 11.80
CA ALA A 96 -11.79 8.22 11.45
C ALA A 96 -11.92 8.03 9.93
N MET A 97 -12.03 9.12 9.18
CA MET A 97 -12.08 9.06 7.72
C MET A 97 -10.75 8.59 7.12
N ILE A 98 -9.62 9.11 7.58
CA ILE A 98 -8.26 8.70 7.16
C ILE A 98 -8.04 7.21 7.50
N MET A 99 -8.35 6.80 8.73
CA MET A 99 -8.26 5.40 9.15
C MET A 99 -9.03 4.49 8.18
N ARG A 100 -10.28 4.83 7.88
CA ARG A 100 -11.11 4.05 6.94
C ARG A 100 -10.52 4.02 5.54
N MET A 101 -9.92 5.11 5.09
CA MET A 101 -9.24 5.19 3.79
C MET A 101 -8.08 4.20 3.73
N TYR A 102 -7.21 4.19 4.75
CA TYR A 102 -6.08 3.26 4.79
C TYR A 102 -6.52 1.81 4.94
N LEU A 103 -7.50 1.50 5.79
CA LEU A 103 -8.04 0.13 5.91
C LEU A 103 -8.59 -0.40 4.58
N LYS A 104 -9.31 0.42 3.81
CA LYS A 104 -9.79 0.03 2.47
C LYS A 104 -8.66 -0.11 1.45
N TRP A 105 -7.65 0.73 1.55
CA TRP A 105 -6.49 0.64 0.67
C TRP A 105 -5.68 -0.64 0.96
N THR A 106 -5.45 -0.97 2.21
CA THR A 106 -4.74 -2.19 2.62
C THR A 106 -5.50 -3.46 2.23
N GLU A 107 -6.82 -3.48 2.43
CA GLU A 107 -7.69 -4.57 1.96
C GLU A 107 -7.55 -4.80 0.45
N LYS A 108 -7.63 -3.73 -0.35
CA LYS A 108 -7.47 -3.79 -1.82
C LYS A 108 -6.11 -4.33 -2.25
N HIS A 109 -5.06 -4.10 -1.47
CA HIS A 109 -3.71 -4.57 -1.73
C HIS A 109 -3.38 -5.90 -1.04
N SER A 110 -4.37 -6.53 -0.40
CA SER A 110 -4.23 -7.82 0.31
C SER A 110 -3.18 -7.76 1.43
N PHE A 111 -3.07 -6.63 2.10
CA PHE A 111 -2.32 -6.50 3.34
C PHE A 111 -3.18 -6.93 4.52
N ASP A 112 -2.56 -7.57 5.49
CA ASP A 112 -3.19 -7.88 6.77
C ASP A 112 -3.04 -6.69 7.72
N THR A 113 -4.14 -6.30 8.40
CA THR A 113 -4.16 -5.10 9.25
C THR A 113 -4.74 -5.38 10.62
N GLU A 114 -4.12 -4.78 11.63
CA GLU A 114 -4.56 -4.83 13.02
C GLU A 114 -4.54 -3.42 13.61
N ILE A 115 -5.62 -3.01 14.27
CA ILE A 115 -5.65 -1.77 15.06
C ILE A 115 -5.02 -2.11 16.42
N THR A 116 -3.82 -1.62 16.66
CA THR A 116 -3.07 -1.92 17.89
C THR A 116 -3.43 -0.98 19.04
N GLU A 117 -3.77 0.26 18.71
CA GLU A 117 -4.17 1.27 19.68
C GLU A 117 -5.20 2.21 19.08
N SER A 118 -6.18 2.61 19.89
CA SER A 118 -7.13 3.66 19.52
C SER A 118 -7.63 4.40 20.75
N SER A 119 -7.78 5.72 20.63
CA SER A 119 -8.41 6.57 21.63
C SER A 119 -9.59 7.28 20.98
N GLU A 120 -10.78 7.00 21.47
CA GLU A 120 -12.02 7.59 20.95
C GLU A 120 -12.09 9.09 21.18
N GLY A 121 -12.75 9.79 20.27
CA GLY A 121 -13.08 11.20 20.39
C GLY A 121 -14.22 11.41 21.40
N ASP A 122 -14.33 12.63 21.92
CA ASP A 122 -15.34 12.94 22.93
C ASP A 122 -16.78 12.89 22.39
N VAL A 123 -16.98 13.17 21.11
CA VAL A 123 -18.29 13.21 20.43
C VAL A 123 -18.30 12.31 19.20
N ALA A 124 -17.24 12.31 18.42
CA ALA A 124 -17.11 11.51 17.20
C ALA A 124 -15.63 11.27 16.86
N GLY A 125 -15.39 10.22 16.09
CA GLY A 125 -14.07 9.90 15.59
C GLY A 125 -13.08 9.44 16.65
N PHE A 126 -11.78 9.71 16.39
CA PHE A 126 -10.69 9.26 17.27
C PHE A 126 -9.71 10.42 17.52
N LYS A 127 -9.15 10.46 18.74
CA LYS A 127 -8.03 11.34 19.09
C LYS A 127 -6.73 10.86 18.44
N ASN A 128 -6.50 9.55 18.54
CA ASN A 128 -5.41 8.86 17.86
C ASN A 128 -5.82 7.45 17.47
N VAL A 129 -5.17 6.89 16.46
CA VAL A 129 -5.28 5.49 16.05
C VAL A 129 -3.94 5.02 15.54
N THR A 130 -3.50 3.85 16.01
CA THR A 130 -2.32 3.17 15.47
C THR A 130 -2.74 1.87 14.80
N ILE A 131 -2.36 1.71 13.54
CA ILE A 131 -2.67 0.54 12.71
C ILE A 131 -1.36 -0.15 12.34
N LYS A 132 -1.26 -1.43 12.66
CA LYS A 132 -0.20 -2.29 12.14
C LYS A 132 -0.62 -2.84 10.78
N VAL A 133 0.26 -2.75 9.79
CA VAL A 133 0.07 -3.25 8.43
C VAL A 133 1.14 -4.28 8.14
N ASN A 134 0.73 -5.54 8.00
CA ASN A 134 1.62 -6.64 7.68
C ASN A 134 1.52 -6.96 6.19
N GLY A 135 2.66 -7.00 5.51
CA GLY A 135 2.69 -7.36 4.11
C GLY A 135 4.00 -7.01 3.42
N ASP A 136 4.12 -7.49 2.19
CA ASP A 136 5.32 -7.32 1.41
C ASP A 136 5.54 -5.86 1.01
N HIS A 137 6.61 -5.24 1.51
CA HIS A 137 6.93 -3.83 1.29
C HIS A 137 5.87 -2.85 1.84
N ALA A 138 5.16 -3.21 2.92
CA ALA A 138 4.12 -2.35 3.48
C ALA A 138 4.67 -0.95 3.84
N TYR A 139 5.84 -0.89 4.47
CA TYR A 139 6.50 0.39 4.77
C TYR A 139 6.90 1.14 3.51
N GLY A 140 7.48 0.45 2.52
CA GLY A 140 7.87 1.05 1.25
C GLY A 140 6.72 1.75 0.53
N TRP A 141 5.53 1.15 0.55
CA TRP A 141 4.31 1.74 -0.01
C TRP A 141 3.81 2.95 0.77
N LEU A 142 3.86 2.89 2.09
CA LEU A 142 3.17 3.85 2.97
C LEU A 142 4.06 5.00 3.42
N ARG A 143 5.39 4.87 3.44
CA ARG A 143 6.32 5.85 4.01
C ARG A 143 6.16 7.28 3.51
N THR A 144 5.68 7.44 2.28
CA THR A 144 5.46 8.77 1.66
C THR A 144 4.18 9.45 2.13
N GLU A 145 3.31 8.73 2.84
CA GLU A 145 2.09 9.28 3.43
C GLU A 145 2.33 10.06 4.72
N THR A 146 3.56 9.98 5.30
CA THR A 146 3.91 10.75 6.49
C THR A 146 3.77 12.24 6.24
N GLY A 147 2.93 12.89 7.06
CA GLY A 147 2.70 14.34 6.95
C GLY A 147 1.38 14.80 7.56
N VAL A 148 1.02 16.04 7.27
CA VAL A 148 -0.22 16.65 7.75
C VAL A 148 -1.28 16.59 6.66
N HIS A 149 -2.36 15.90 6.95
CA HIS A 149 -3.50 15.69 6.06
C HIS A 149 -4.58 16.73 6.34
N ARG A 150 -4.98 17.48 5.31
CA ARG A 150 -5.94 18.57 5.40
C ARG A 150 -7.29 18.17 4.83
N LEU A 151 -8.36 18.41 5.59
CA LEU A 151 -9.74 18.32 5.15
C LEU A 151 -10.38 19.71 5.10
N VAL A 152 -11.07 20.00 3.98
CA VAL A 152 -11.90 21.18 3.83
C VAL A 152 -13.29 20.75 3.41
N ARG A 153 -14.26 20.87 4.32
CA ARG A 153 -15.66 20.50 4.04
C ARG A 153 -16.65 21.39 4.78
N LYS A 154 -17.92 21.30 4.45
CA LYS A 154 -18.99 21.79 5.31
C LYS A 154 -19.08 20.86 6.53
N SER A 155 -19.00 21.42 7.73
CA SER A 155 -18.99 20.64 8.95
C SER A 155 -20.37 20.07 9.26
N PRO A 156 -20.51 18.77 9.49
CA PRO A 156 -21.76 18.16 9.99
C PRO A 156 -22.03 18.50 11.46
N PHE A 157 -21.03 19.02 12.18
CA PHE A 157 -21.11 19.39 13.60
C PHE A 157 -21.41 20.87 13.82
N ASP A 158 -21.40 21.69 12.76
CA ASP A 158 -21.71 23.13 12.83
C ASP A 158 -23.15 23.39 12.38
N SER A 159 -23.98 23.88 13.29
CA SER A 159 -25.37 24.24 13.01
C SER A 159 -25.52 25.30 11.92
N GLY A 160 -24.49 26.13 11.71
CA GLY A 160 -24.42 27.14 10.65
C GLY A 160 -24.02 26.59 9.28
N ASN A 161 -23.72 25.29 9.15
CA ASN A 161 -23.32 24.62 7.92
C ASN A 161 -22.15 25.33 7.19
N ARG A 162 -21.26 25.91 7.97
CA ARG A 162 -20.10 26.65 7.48
C ARG A 162 -18.99 25.70 7.03
N ARG A 163 -18.13 26.21 6.17
CA ARG A 163 -16.94 25.48 5.72
C ARG A 163 -15.85 25.55 6.78
N HIS A 164 -15.38 24.38 7.23
CA HIS A 164 -14.29 24.23 8.18
C HIS A 164 -13.08 23.59 7.55
N THR A 165 -11.91 23.88 8.11
CA THR A 165 -10.63 23.24 7.77
C THR A 165 -10.15 22.50 9.00
N SER A 166 -9.84 21.20 8.83
CA SER A 166 -9.32 20.34 9.89
C SER A 166 -8.04 19.68 9.42
N PHE A 167 -7.19 19.37 10.39
CA PHE A 167 -5.91 18.73 10.15
C PHE A 167 -5.79 17.46 11.00
N ALA A 168 -5.11 16.47 10.45
CA ALA A 168 -4.65 15.29 11.16
C ALA A 168 -3.22 14.99 10.73
N SER A 169 -2.37 14.57 11.65
CA SER A 169 -1.03 14.11 11.33
C SER A 169 -1.03 12.61 11.12
N VAL A 170 -0.33 12.16 10.10
CA VAL A 170 -0.05 10.75 9.83
C VAL A 170 1.44 10.55 9.94
N PHE A 171 1.85 9.57 10.71
CA PHE A 171 3.24 9.16 10.84
C PHE A 171 3.38 7.68 10.52
N ILE A 172 4.28 7.36 9.59
CA ILE A 172 4.53 5.97 9.16
C ILE A 172 5.93 5.59 9.61
N TYR A 173 6.04 4.44 10.31
CA TYR A 173 7.32 3.90 10.71
C TYR A 173 7.39 2.39 10.46
N PRO A 174 8.60 1.86 10.16
CA PRO A 174 8.77 0.44 9.89
C PRO A 174 8.71 -0.36 11.19
N GLN A 175 8.26 -1.61 11.09
CA GLN A 175 8.49 -2.58 12.14
C GLN A 175 9.96 -3.00 12.04
N VAL A 176 10.77 -2.56 13.00
CA VAL A 176 12.16 -3.02 13.17
C VAL A 176 12.19 -4.19 14.12
N ASP A 177 13.04 -5.18 13.81
CA ASP A 177 13.31 -6.29 14.72
C ASP A 177 14.13 -5.80 15.91
N ASP A 178 13.97 -6.42 17.09
CA ASP A 178 14.71 -6.10 18.34
C ASP A 178 16.23 -6.37 18.26
N SER A 179 16.79 -6.49 17.07
CA SER A 179 18.19 -6.81 16.81
C SER A 179 19.14 -5.60 16.93
N PHE A 180 18.63 -4.42 17.20
CA PHE A 180 19.46 -3.24 17.46
C PHE A 180 19.87 -3.20 18.93
N GLU A 181 21.10 -3.62 19.23
CA GLU A 181 21.73 -3.30 20.51
C GLU A 181 21.97 -1.77 20.54
N ILE A 182 21.18 -1.09 21.36
CA ILE A 182 21.39 0.33 21.64
C ILE A 182 22.44 0.42 22.74
N ASP A 183 23.67 0.73 22.36
CA ASP A 183 24.72 1.04 23.33
C ASP A 183 24.52 2.48 23.85
N ILE A 184 23.93 2.59 25.04
CA ILE A 184 23.73 3.88 25.71
C ILE A 184 24.95 4.18 26.56
N ASN A 185 25.81 5.08 26.14
CA ASN A 185 26.93 5.54 26.94
C ASN A 185 26.40 6.30 28.17
N PRO A 186 26.76 5.89 29.40
CA PRO A 186 26.32 6.56 30.64
C PRO A 186 26.64 8.07 30.68
N SER A 187 27.67 8.52 29.95
CA SER A 187 28.03 9.94 29.86
C SER A 187 27.01 10.80 29.08
N ASP A 188 26.13 10.18 28.27
CA ASP A 188 25.13 10.85 27.47
C ASP A 188 23.80 11.03 28.23
N LEU A 189 23.68 10.43 29.41
CA LEU A 189 22.55 10.59 30.31
C LEU A 189 22.77 11.78 31.26
N ARG A 190 21.84 12.73 31.26
CA ARG A 190 21.80 13.87 32.22
C ARG A 190 20.76 13.63 33.29
#